data_398b67b012feb0c1d0e53a756f6ec474
#
_entry.id   398b67b012feb0c1d0e53a756f6ec474
#
_cell.length_a   1.000
_cell.length_b   1.000
_cell.length_c   1.000
_cell.angle_alpha   90.00
_cell.angle_beta   90.00
_cell.angle_gamma   90.00
#
_symmetry.space_group_name_H-M   'P 1'
#
loop_
_entity.id
_entity.type
_entity.pdbx_description
1 polymer ?
#
loop_
_entity_poly.entity_id
_entity_poly.type
_entity_poly.pdbx_seq_one_letter_code
_entity_poly.pdbx_strand_id
1 'polypeptide(L)'
;MILRERQDRIVSALRSGGAASVRDLAQSLEVSESTIRRDLDLLDRNGELTRTYGGAVLRPGETVTAFGDPLRRERPFAEGHGIELKQRVADRAASLVPDDAVVLLDIGTTTPLLARRLRGRQVTVITSNLAVLDELRDDSTVRLVMLGGVFRRNYRSFVGSLTQSALSQVSADLLFLSCTGVRPSGHVVDNMAVEAPIKQAMIAAADQVVLLATEAKFPGTGALRLCALSDVDTVVTTNGANPKTLDLCRNAGGQVIIA
;
A
#
# COMPACT_ATOMS: atom_id res chain seq x y z
N MET A 1 -20.75 17.25 -5.17
CA MET A 1 -19.60 16.35 -5.48
C MET A 1 -18.30 17.09 -5.20
N ILE A 2 -17.40 16.51 -4.39
CA ILE A 2 -16.12 17.12 -4.02
C ILE A 2 -15.15 17.03 -5.21
N LEU A 3 -14.21 17.99 -5.30
CA LEU A 3 -13.24 18.12 -6.40
C LEU A 3 -12.56 16.78 -6.74
N ARG A 4 -12.06 16.08 -5.73
CA ARG A 4 -11.28 14.82 -5.89
C ARG A 4 -12.14 13.66 -6.41
N GLU A 5 -13.35 13.51 -5.89
CA GLU A 5 -14.29 12.49 -6.37
C GLU A 5 -14.65 12.72 -7.85
N ARG A 6 -14.79 13.99 -8.24
CA ARG A 6 -15.07 14.35 -9.63
C ARG A 6 -13.89 14.03 -10.54
N GLN A 7 -12.67 14.33 -10.12
CA GLN A 7 -11.45 14.01 -10.87
C GLN A 7 -11.26 12.50 -11.05
N ASP A 8 -11.51 11.71 -10.01
CA ASP A 8 -11.46 10.24 -10.08
C ASP A 8 -12.49 9.69 -11.07
N ARG A 9 -13.69 10.26 -11.13
CA ARG A 9 -14.73 9.88 -12.10
C ARG A 9 -14.33 10.26 -13.53
N ILE A 10 -13.71 11.43 -13.75
CA ILE A 10 -13.18 11.84 -15.05
C ILE A 10 -12.14 10.83 -15.54
N VAL A 11 -11.16 10.50 -14.71
CA VAL A 11 -10.11 9.53 -15.07
C VAL A 11 -10.69 8.13 -15.32
N SER A 12 -11.71 7.72 -14.55
CA SER A 12 -12.41 6.45 -14.75
C SER A 12 -13.15 6.40 -16.09
N ALA A 13 -13.85 7.49 -16.47
CA ALA A 13 -14.54 7.59 -17.75
C ALA A 13 -13.56 7.49 -18.93
N LEU A 14 -12.41 8.17 -18.85
CA LEU A 14 -11.35 8.09 -19.85
C LEU A 14 -10.71 6.69 -19.93
N ARG A 15 -10.62 5.96 -18.83
CA ARG A 15 -10.13 4.57 -18.82
C ARG A 15 -11.07 3.61 -19.53
N SER A 16 -12.37 3.81 -19.39
CA SER A 16 -13.39 2.96 -20.01
C SER A 16 -13.58 3.26 -21.49
N GLY A 17 -13.45 4.54 -21.89
CA GLY A 17 -13.76 5.00 -23.25
C GLY A 17 -12.55 5.42 -24.08
N GLY A 18 -11.34 5.47 -23.51
CA GLY A 18 -10.11 5.95 -24.18
C GLY A 18 -10.05 7.47 -24.39
N ALA A 19 -11.18 8.11 -24.65
CA ALA A 19 -11.36 9.56 -24.82
C ALA A 19 -12.72 10.00 -24.32
N ALA A 20 -12.84 11.26 -23.88
CA ALA A 20 -14.11 11.87 -23.53
C ALA A 20 -14.14 13.37 -23.84
N SER A 21 -15.27 13.87 -24.30
CA SER A 21 -15.45 15.30 -24.54
C SER A 21 -15.78 16.05 -23.24
N VAL A 22 -15.46 17.35 -23.18
CA VAL A 22 -15.84 18.22 -22.07
C VAL A 22 -17.35 18.18 -21.84
N ARG A 23 -18.12 18.14 -22.93
CA ARG A 23 -19.59 18.12 -22.90
C ARG A 23 -20.12 16.83 -22.28
N ASP A 24 -19.61 15.67 -22.70
CA ASP A 24 -20.07 14.37 -22.19
C ASP A 24 -19.71 14.21 -20.70
N LEU A 25 -18.50 14.63 -20.30
CA LEU A 25 -18.08 14.64 -18.92
C LEU A 25 -18.93 15.59 -18.06
N ALA A 26 -19.25 16.78 -18.58
CA ALA A 26 -20.10 17.75 -17.88
C ALA A 26 -21.51 17.18 -17.66
N GLN A 27 -22.07 16.54 -18.67
CA GLN A 27 -23.39 15.93 -18.61
C GLN A 27 -23.41 14.72 -17.66
N SER A 28 -22.44 13.81 -17.76
CA SER A 28 -22.36 12.58 -16.94
C SER A 28 -22.10 12.86 -15.46
N LEU A 29 -21.40 13.95 -15.15
CA LEU A 29 -21.04 14.33 -13.78
C LEU A 29 -21.92 15.44 -13.20
N GLU A 30 -22.93 15.91 -13.97
CA GLU A 30 -23.87 16.95 -13.58
C GLU A 30 -23.20 18.27 -13.11
N VAL A 31 -22.16 18.69 -13.83
CA VAL A 31 -21.42 19.93 -13.57
C VAL A 31 -21.26 20.78 -14.82
N SER A 32 -20.87 22.04 -14.66
CA SER A 32 -20.66 22.92 -15.80
C SER A 32 -19.43 22.52 -16.62
N GLU A 33 -19.44 22.78 -17.94
CA GLU A 33 -18.27 22.57 -18.80
C GLU A 33 -17.04 23.36 -18.31
N SER A 34 -17.24 24.54 -17.74
CA SER A 34 -16.16 25.35 -17.18
C SER A 34 -15.47 24.68 -15.98
N THR A 35 -16.25 23.94 -15.19
CA THR A 35 -15.72 23.12 -14.08
C THR A 35 -14.88 21.97 -14.64
N ILE A 36 -15.42 21.24 -15.63
CA ILE A 36 -14.67 20.15 -16.29
C ILE A 36 -13.38 20.66 -16.91
N ARG A 37 -13.41 21.81 -17.62
CA ARG A 37 -12.18 22.37 -18.21
C ARG A 37 -11.11 22.65 -17.17
N ARG A 38 -11.45 23.19 -16.01
CA ARG A 38 -10.51 23.43 -14.90
C ARG A 38 -9.96 22.11 -14.33
N ASP A 39 -10.81 21.12 -14.17
CA ASP A 39 -10.39 19.82 -13.67
C ASP A 39 -9.46 19.12 -14.67
N LEU A 40 -9.78 19.16 -15.96
CA LEU A 40 -8.92 18.63 -17.02
C LEU A 40 -7.58 19.36 -17.10
N ASP A 41 -7.57 20.71 -16.91
CA ASP A 41 -6.32 21.48 -16.85
C ASP A 41 -5.44 21.05 -15.68
N LEU A 42 -6.04 20.78 -14.54
CA LEU A 42 -5.30 20.34 -13.37
C LEU A 42 -4.77 18.91 -13.54
N LEU A 43 -5.59 17.99 -14.07
CA LEU A 43 -5.21 16.62 -14.36
C LEU A 43 -4.13 16.51 -15.45
N ASP A 44 -4.17 17.39 -16.47
CA ASP A 44 -3.15 17.47 -17.51
C ASP A 44 -1.80 17.97 -16.95
N ARG A 45 -1.83 19.03 -16.10
CA ARG A 45 -0.62 19.51 -15.39
C ARG A 45 -0.04 18.46 -14.47
N ASN A 46 -0.88 17.66 -13.84
CA ASN A 46 -0.48 16.55 -13.01
C ASN A 46 0.00 15.32 -13.81
N GLY A 47 -0.11 15.39 -15.16
CA GLY A 47 0.31 14.30 -16.05
C GLY A 47 -0.65 13.10 -16.08
N GLU A 48 -1.86 13.22 -15.55
CA GLU A 48 -2.84 12.14 -15.45
C GLU A 48 -3.59 11.86 -16.74
N LEU A 49 -3.65 12.84 -17.63
CA LEU A 49 -4.27 12.76 -18.95
C LEU A 49 -3.59 13.73 -19.93
N THR A 50 -3.99 13.73 -21.19
CA THR A 50 -3.61 14.73 -22.18
C THR A 50 -4.86 15.44 -22.67
N ARG A 51 -4.87 16.79 -22.62
CA ARG A 51 -5.96 17.58 -23.18
C ARG A 51 -5.93 17.53 -24.71
N THR A 52 -7.12 17.45 -25.29
CA THR A 52 -7.37 17.60 -26.71
C THR A 52 -8.30 18.79 -26.96
N TYR A 53 -8.45 19.19 -28.24
CA TYR A 53 -9.41 20.22 -28.60
C TYR A 53 -10.84 19.74 -28.30
N GLY A 54 -11.41 20.22 -27.19
CA GLY A 54 -12.78 19.89 -26.75
C GLY A 54 -12.93 18.71 -25.76
N GLY A 55 -11.84 18.11 -25.29
CA GLY A 55 -11.90 16.99 -24.36
C GLY A 55 -10.56 16.58 -23.77
N ALA A 56 -10.45 15.32 -23.43
CA ALA A 56 -9.22 14.69 -22.96
C ALA A 56 -9.13 13.24 -23.43
N VAL A 57 -7.90 12.76 -23.52
CA VAL A 57 -7.55 11.36 -23.77
C VAL A 57 -6.56 10.91 -22.69
N LEU A 58 -6.57 9.62 -22.36
CA LEU A 58 -5.42 9.06 -21.68
C LEU A 58 -4.21 9.17 -22.60
N ARG A 59 -3.04 9.52 -22.07
CA ARG A 59 -1.83 9.62 -22.88
C ARG A 59 -1.63 8.34 -23.68
N PRO A 60 -1.40 8.41 -25.02
CA PRO A 60 -1.06 7.23 -25.82
C PRO A 60 0.22 6.60 -25.25
N GLY A 61 0.16 5.36 -24.85
CA GLY A 61 1.27 4.63 -24.24
C GLY A 61 1.02 4.12 -22.83
N GLU A 62 -0.17 4.31 -22.27
CA GLU A 62 -0.59 3.69 -20.99
C GLU A 62 -1.28 2.33 -21.15
N THR A 63 -1.11 1.67 -22.29
CA THR A 63 -1.22 0.21 -22.31
C THR A 63 -0.11 -0.33 -21.43
N VAL A 64 -0.51 -0.98 -20.35
CA VAL A 64 0.38 -1.80 -19.51
C VAL A 64 1.09 -2.77 -20.43
N THR A 65 2.26 -2.38 -20.94
CA THR A 65 3.21 -3.36 -21.45
C THR A 65 3.68 -4.10 -20.22
N ALA A 66 3.46 -5.41 -20.20
CA ALA A 66 3.79 -6.29 -19.06
C ALA A 66 5.28 -6.21 -18.63
N PHE A 67 6.09 -5.43 -19.34
CA PHE A 67 7.53 -5.23 -19.15
C PHE A 67 8.00 -3.77 -19.25
N GLY A 68 7.08 -2.78 -19.26
CA GLY A 68 7.47 -1.36 -19.16
C GLY A 68 8.01 -1.05 -17.76
N ASP A 69 8.97 -0.12 -17.65
CA ASP A 69 9.55 0.29 -16.38
C ASP A 69 8.45 0.60 -15.34
N PRO A 70 8.17 -0.32 -14.40
CA PRO A 70 7.06 -0.18 -13.47
C PRO A 70 7.31 0.97 -12.48
N LEU A 71 8.53 1.52 -12.44
CA LEU A 71 8.92 2.59 -11.52
C LEU A 71 8.54 3.99 -12.03
N ARG A 72 8.21 4.11 -13.32
CA ARG A 72 8.06 5.42 -13.96
C ARG A 72 6.67 6.07 -13.82
N ARG A 73 5.61 5.31 -13.42
CA ARG A 73 4.20 5.75 -13.46
C ARG A 73 3.38 5.45 -12.22
N GLU A 74 4.03 5.30 -11.08
CA GLU A 74 3.33 5.01 -9.85
C GLU A 74 2.66 6.27 -9.29
N ARG A 75 1.40 6.13 -8.84
CA ARG A 75 0.72 7.22 -8.14
C ARG A 75 1.41 7.50 -6.81
N PRO A 76 1.54 8.78 -6.41
CA PRO A 76 2.04 9.10 -5.09
C PRO A 76 1.24 8.36 -4.01
N PHE A 77 1.95 7.94 -2.98
CA PHE A 77 1.38 7.31 -1.80
C PHE A 77 0.28 8.21 -1.23
N ALA A 78 -0.99 7.77 -1.29
CA ALA A 78 -2.11 8.55 -0.81
C ALA A 78 -2.11 8.58 0.73
N GLU A 79 -1.46 9.59 1.30
CA GLU A 79 -1.59 9.91 2.70
C GLU A 79 -3.00 10.45 2.97
N GLY A 80 -3.67 9.95 4.01
CA GLY A 80 -4.86 10.59 4.57
C GLY A 80 -6.16 9.80 4.58
N HIS A 81 -6.41 8.82 3.70
CA HIS A 81 -7.64 8.04 3.78
C HIS A 81 -7.57 7.01 4.93
N GLY A 82 -8.50 7.14 5.88
CA GLY A 82 -8.62 6.21 7.02
C GLY A 82 -7.41 6.26 7.96
N ILE A 83 -6.80 7.43 8.14
CA ILE A 83 -5.62 7.60 9.00
C ILE A 83 -5.90 7.15 10.45
N GLU A 84 -7.08 7.46 10.99
CA GLU A 84 -7.48 7.06 12.34
C GLU A 84 -7.55 5.54 12.48
N LEU A 85 -8.12 4.84 11.49
CA LEU A 85 -8.18 3.39 11.49
C LEU A 85 -6.79 2.76 11.40
N LYS A 86 -5.90 3.34 10.59
CA LYS A 86 -4.51 2.89 10.49
C LYS A 86 -3.73 3.15 11.78
N GLN A 87 -4.00 4.27 12.47
CA GLN A 87 -3.41 4.56 13.77
C GLN A 87 -3.82 3.52 14.81
N ARG A 88 -5.11 3.17 14.89
CA ARG A 88 -5.60 2.11 15.76
C ARG A 88 -4.93 0.77 15.48
N VAL A 89 -4.83 0.39 14.19
CA VAL A 89 -4.13 -0.83 13.77
C VAL A 89 -2.66 -0.78 14.19
N ALA A 90 -1.98 0.35 13.99
CA ALA A 90 -0.57 0.53 14.37
C ALA A 90 -0.38 0.48 15.90
N ASP A 91 -1.28 1.12 16.66
CA ASP A 91 -1.25 1.11 18.14
C ASP A 91 -1.40 -0.32 18.67
N ARG A 92 -2.33 -1.07 18.09
CA ARG A 92 -2.54 -2.46 18.49
C ARG A 92 -1.37 -3.37 18.08
N ALA A 93 -0.80 -3.13 16.87
CA ALA A 93 0.37 -3.86 16.39
C ALA A 93 1.61 -3.62 17.26
N ALA A 94 1.82 -2.39 17.73
CA ALA A 94 2.94 -2.07 18.61
C ALA A 94 2.93 -2.87 19.93
N SER A 95 1.76 -3.22 20.46
CA SER A 95 1.63 -4.03 21.66
C SER A 95 2.02 -5.51 21.47
N LEU A 96 2.19 -5.95 20.22
CA LEU A 96 2.62 -7.31 19.88
C LEU A 96 4.14 -7.45 19.83
N VAL A 97 4.88 -6.35 19.82
CA VAL A 97 6.34 -6.36 19.72
C VAL A 97 6.95 -6.59 21.10
N PRO A 98 7.68 -7.68 21.35
CA PRO A 98 8.46 -7.85 22.57
C PRO A 98 9.64 -6.87 22.64
N ASP A 99 10.22 -6.71 23.81
CA ASP A 99 11.50 -6.04 23.95
C ASP A 99 12.62 -6.92 23.35
N ASP A 100 13.67 -6.28 22.87
CA ASP A 100 14.82 -6.88 22.16
C ASP A 100 14.47 -7.59 20.84
N ALA A 101 13.21 -7.53 20.38
CA ALA A 101 12.77 -8.17 19.15
C ALA A 101 13.41 -7.57 17.90
N VAL A 102 13.62 -8.42 16.90
CA VAL A 102 13.95 -8.03 15.52
C VAL A 102 12.67 -7.99 14.69
N VAL A 103 12.30 -6.81 14.20
CA VAL A 103 11.07 -6.59 13.45
C VAL A 103 11.34 -6.16 12.01
N LEU A 104 10.71 -6.83 11.05
CA LEU A 104 10.61 -6.39 9.66
C LEU A 104 9.37 -5.51 9.50
N LEU A 105 9.57 -4.28 9.01
CA LEU A 105 8.49 -3.37 8.64
C LEU A 105 8.42 -3.24 7.13
N ASP A 106 7.31 -3.70 6.57
CA ASP A 106 7.01 -3.62 5.13
C ASP A 106 6.75 -2.19 4.67
N ILE A 107 6.69 -1.98 3.37
CA ILE A 107 6.20 -0.71 2.82
C ILE A 107 4.70 -0.60 3.05
N GLY A 108 4.23 0.57 3.28
CA GLY A 108 2.80 0.81 3.49
C GLY A 108 2.57 2.10 4.28
N THR A 109 1.32 2.54 4.37
CA THR A 109 0.94 3.74 5.15
C THR A 109 0.74 3.48 6.63
N THR A 110 0.61 2.22 7.04
CA THR A 110 0.42 1.82 8.44
C THR A 110 1.75 1.59 9.15
N THR A 111 2.77 1.09 8.45
CA THR A 111 4.07 0.75 9.04
C THR A 111 4.87 1.95 9.57
N PRO A 112 4.83 3.17 8.97
CA PRO A 112 5.43 4.35 9.61
C PRO A 112 4.72 4.76 10.90
N LEU A 113 3.39 4.56 10.99
CA LEU A 113 2.65 4.83 12.22
C LEU A 113 3.04 3.84 13.32
N LEU A 114 3.26 2.57 12.97
CA LEU A 114 3.81 1.58 13.88
C LEU A 114 5.24 1.95 14.30
N ALA A 115 6.11 2.32 13.36
CA ALA A 115 7.47 2.74 13.65
C ALA A 115 7.52 3.87 14.69
N ARG A 116 6.63 4.87 14.56
CA ARG A 116 6.49 5.95 15.55
C ARG A 116 6.17 5.43 16.96
N ARG A 117 5.40 4.32 17.11
CA ARG A 117 5.10 3.69 18.41
C ARG A 117 6.24 2.87 18.98
N LEU A 118 7.21 2.50 18.13
CA LEU A 118 8.42 1.78 18.56
C LEU A 118 9.55 2.70 19.05
N ARG A 119 9.43 4.01 18.89
CA ARG A 119 10.44 4.97 19.36
C ARG A 119 10.72 4.79 20.85
N GLY A 120 12.00 4.86 21.22
CA GLY A 120 12.47 4.71 22.60
C GLY A 120 12.47 3.27 23.11
N ARG A 121 12.10 2.27 22.26
CA ARG A 121 12.11 0.86 22.62
C ARG A 121 13.41 0.17 22.20
N GLN A 122 13.88 -0.77 22.96
CA GLN A 122 15.04 -1.61 22.62
C GLN A 122 14.60 -2.68 21.63
N VAL A 123 14.58 -2.33 20.35
CA VAL A 123 14.22 -3.24 19.24
C VAL A 123 15.13 -3.00 18.04
N THR A 124 15.27 -4.01 17.20
CA THR A 124 15.91 -3.87 15.89
C THR A 124 14.82 -3.79 14.83
N VAL A 125 14.78 -2.71 14.05
CA VAL A 125 13.85 -2.53 12.94
C VAL A 125 14.60 -2.68 11.63
N ILE A 126 14.14 -3.60 10.78
CA ILE A 126 14.65 -3.84 9.44
C ILE A 126 13.57 -3.38 8.45
N THR A 127 13.90 -2.55 7.46
CA THR A 127 12.94 -2.04 6.49
C THR A 127 13.58 -1.57 5.19
N SER A 128 12.81 -1.54 4.11
CA SER A 128 13.13 -0.83 2.85
C SER A 128 12.33 0.47 2.68
N ASN A 129 11.55 0.87 3.69
CA ASN A 129 10.62 1.99 3.67
C ASN A 129 11.26 3.27 4.24
N LEU A 130 11.44 4.30 3.39
CA LEU A 130 11.99 5.58 3.84
C LEU A 130 11.04 6.36 4.77
N ALA A 131 9.75 6.10 4.74
CA ALA A 131 8.85 6.73 5.72
C ALA A 131 9.07 6.15 7.13
N VAL A 132 9.47 4.88 7.25
CA VAL A 132 9.93 4.30 8.53
C VAL A 132 11.27 4.90 8.95
N LEU A 133 12.21 5.09 8.01
CA LEU A 133 13.47 5.78 8.30
C LEU A 133 13.22 7.19 8.88
N ASP A 134 12.32 7.97 8.28
CA ASP A 134 12.03 9.32 8.77
C ASP A 134 11.48 9.33 10.20
N GLU A 135 10.75 8.30 10.60
CA GLU A 135 10.24 8.18 11.96
C GLU A 135 11.31 7.76 12.98
N LEU A 136 12.34 7.01 12.57
CA LEU A 136 13.29 6.37 13.48
C LEU A 136 14.72 6.88 13.38
N ARG A 137 15.11 7.63 12.35
CA ARG A 137 16.51 8.03 12.10
C ARG A 137 17.17 8.81 13.25
N ASP A 138 16.37 9.55 14.02
CA ASP A 138 16.86 10.38 15.13
C ASP A 138 16.67 9.65 16.50
N ASP A 139 16.20 8.39 16.49
CA ASP A 139 16.02 7.61 17.70
C ASP A 139 17.29 6.80 17.99
N SER A 140 17.89 7.04 19.17
CA SER A 140 19.14 6.39 19.56
C SER A 140 18.95 5.01 20.20
N THR A 141 17.72 4.63 20.53
CA THR A 141 17.40 3.36 21.22
C THR A 141 17.09 2.26 20.21
N VAL A 142 16.31 2.59 19.17
CA VAL A 142 15.98 1.64 18.11
C VAL A 142 17.21 1.42 17.21
N ARG A 143 17.60 0.15 17.04
CA ARG A 143 18.59 -0.21 16.01
C ARG A 143 17.90 -0.28 14.66
N LEU A 144 18.18 0.66 13.76
CA LEU A 144 17.57 0.72 12.43
C LEU A 144 18.51 0.12 11.37
N VAL A 145 18.00 -0.87 10.63
CA VAL A 145 18.67 -1.50 9.49
C VAL A 145 17.90 -1.16 8.21
N MET A 146 18.51 -0.38 7.33
CA MET A 146 17.90 -0.03 6.03
C MET A 146 18.35 -0.99 4.94
N LEU A 147 17.38 -1.65 4.29
CA LEU A 147 17.60 -2.46 3.11
C LEU A 147 17.73 -1.56 1.88
N GLY A 148 18.87 -1.58 1.25
CA GLY A 148 19.15 -0.82 0.03
C GLY A 148 18.55 -1.48 -1.24
N GLY A 149 18.65 -0.79 -2.37
CA GLY A 149 18.14 -1.28 -3.66
C GLY A 149 17.85 -0.16 -4.65
N VAL A 150 16.97 -0.42 -5.62
CA VAL A 150 16.49 0.59 -6.55
C VAL A 150 15.44 1.47 -5.86
N PHE A 151 15.68 2.77 -5.84
CA PHE A 151 14.80 3.72 -5.14
C PHE A 151 13.54 4.03 -5.94
N ARG A 152 12.38 3.76 -5.35
CA ARG A 152 11.05 4.14 -5.87
C ARG A 152 10.59 5.44 -5.24
N ARG A 153 10.64 6.52 -6.01
CA ARG A 153 10.35 7.88 -5.51
C ARG A 153 8.92 8.02 -4.97
N ASN A 154 7.94 7.49 -5.71
CA ASN A 154 6.51 7.66 -5.38
C ASN A 154 6.06 6.86 -4.15
N TYR A 155 6.76 5.78 -3.83
CA TYR A 155 6.46 4.92 -2.67
C TYR A 155 7.49 5.06 -1.56
N ARG A 156 8.55 5.85 -1.82
CA ARG A 156 9.62 6.08 -0.85
C ARG A 156 10.16 4.77 -0.28
N SER A 157 10.46 3.84 -1.18
CA SER A 157 10.94 2.49 -0.84
C SER A 157 12.08 2.05 -1.73
N PHE A 158 12.85 1.05 -1.27
CA PHE A 158 13.83 0.36 -2.07
C PHE A 158 13.31 -1.01 -2.50
N VAL A 159 13.59 -1.39 -3.75
CA VAL A 159 13.18 -2.67 -4.36
C VAL A 159 14.28 -3.26 -5.23
N GLY A 160 14.02 -4.46 -5.75
CA GLY A 160 14.88 -5.16 -6.69
C GLY A 160 15.76 -6.21 -6.05
N SER A 161 16.65 -6.79 -6.88
CA SER A 161 17.47 -7.95 -6.48
C SER A 161 18.40 -7.67 -5.30
N LEU A 162 18.91 -6.44 -5.17
CA LEU A 162 19.75 -6.07 -4.03
C LEU A 162 18.95 -6.10 -2.71
N THR A 163 17.70 -5.61 -2.72
CA THR A 163 16.82 -5.67 -1.54
C THR A 163 16.48 -7.13 -1.19
N GLN A 164 16.17 -7.95 -2.19
CA GLN A 164 15.90 -9.37 -1.98
C GLN A 164 17.13 -10.13 -1.45
N SER A 165 18.32 -9.84 -2.01
CA SER A 165 19.57 -10.44 -1.53
C SER A 165 19.89 -10.04 -0.09
N ALA A 166 19.61 -8.80 0.30
CA ALA A 166 19.78 -8.37 1.68
C ALA A 166 18.79 -9.09 2.62
N LEU A 167 17.54 -9.29 2.18
CA LEU A 167 16.53 -10.04 2.95
C LEU A 167 16.92 -11.51 3.17
N SER A 168 17.62 -12.15 2.24
CA SER A 168 18.09 -13.53 2.43
C SER A 168 19.22 -13.68 3.48
N GLN A 169 19.75 -12.56 3.97
CA GLN A 169 20.84 -12.53 4.96
C GLN A 169 20.37 -12.12 6.37
N VAL A 170 19.07 -11.88 6.53
CA VAL A 170 18.47 -11.46 7.80
C VAL A 170 17.44 -12.47 8.27
N SER A 171 17.22 -12.51 9.57
CA SER A 171 16.09 -13.19 10.22
C SER A 171 15.41 -12.23 11.17
N ALA A 172 14.10 -12.31 11.26
CA ALA A 172 13.30 -11.48 12.14
C ALA A 172 12.28 -12.29 12.92
N ASP A 173 12.01 -11.87 14.16
CA ASP A 173 10.99 -12.49 14.99
C ASP A 173 9.59 -12.19 14.44
N LEU A 174 9.37 -10.96 13.96
CA LEU A 174 8.06 -10.47 13.50
C LEU A 174 8.19 -9.71 12.18
N LEU A 175 7.33 -10.06 11.22
CA LEU A 175 7.05 -9.24 10.05
C LEU A 175 5.71 -8.51 10.23
N PHE A 176 5.69 -7.20 10.11
CA PHE A 176 4.46 -6.42 9.93
C PHE A 176 4.22 -6.18 8.45
N LEU A 177 3.38 -7.03 7.85
CA LEU A 177 3.06 -7.08 6.43
C LEU A 177 1.91 -6.14 6.10
N SER A 178 2.00 -5.41 5.01
CA SER A 178 0.91 -4.66 4.40
C SER A 178 0.44 -5.34 3.11
N CYS A 179 -0.78 -5.05 2.67
CA CYS A 179 -1.33 -5.58 1.42
C CYS A 179 -2.25 -4.56 0.74
N THR A 180 -2.58 -4.79 -0.52
CA THR A 180 -3.63 -4.05 -1.22
C THR A 180 -5.00 -4.67 -0.99
N GLY A 181 -5.06 -5.95 -0.64
CA GLY A 181 -6.32 -6.61 -0.32
C GLY A 181 -6.18 -8.04 0.18
N VAL A 182 -7.26 -8.51 0.81
CA VAL A 182 -7.50 -9.91 1.16
C VAL A 182 -8.75 -10.35 0.43
N ARG A 183 -8.63 -11.39 -0.39
CA ARG A 183 -9.77 -11.92 -1.16
C ARG A 183 -10.66 -12.81 -0.28
N PRO A 184 -11.95 -13.00 -0.63
CA PRO A 184 -12.82 -13.94 0.08
C PRO A 184 -12.28 -15.37 0.10
N SER A 185 -11.45 -15.74 -0.89
CA SER A 185 -10.74 -17.03 -0.94
C SER A 185 -9.56 -17.15 0.05
N GLY A 186 -9.28 -16.10 0.83
CA GLY A 186 -8.17 -16.06 1.78
C GLY A 186 -6.83 -15.68 1.17
N HIS A 187 -6.74 -15.35 -0.11
CA HIS A 187 -5.48 -14.88 -0.69
C HIS A 187 -5.18 -13.44 -0.25
N VAL A 188 -4.04 -13.24 0.39
CA VAL A 188 -3.44 -11.93 0.64
C VAL A 188 -2.75 -11.48 -0.66
N VAL A 189 -3.14 -10.33 -1.19
CA VAL A 189 -2.77 -9.91 -2.54
C VAL A 189 -2.18 -8.50 -2.59
N ASP A 190 -1.37 -8.27 -3.62
CA ASP A 190 -0.82 -6.94 -3.94
C ASP A 190 -1.03 -6.61 -5.43
N ASN A 191 -0.88 -5.33 -5.76
CA ASN A 191 -0.97 -4.82 -7.13
C ASN A 191 0.41 -4.53 -7.74
N MET A 192 1.46 -4.53 -6.94
CA MET A 192 2.77 -4.01 -7.33
C MET A 192 3.74 -5.15 -7.63
N ALA A 193 4.01 -5.37 -8.93
CA ALA A 193 4.88 -6.46 -9.40
C ALA A 193 6.32 -6.36 -8.85
N VAL A 194 6.80 -5.14 -8.58
CA VAL A 194 8.15 -4.92 -8.01
C VAL A 194 8.20 -5.11 -6.50
N GLU A 195 7.06 -5.04 -5.81
CA GLU A 195 6.97 -5.19 -4.35
C GLU A 195 6.64 -6.63 -3.94
N ALA A 196 5.83 -7.34 -4.73
CA ALA A 196 5.42 -8.69 -4.36
C ALA A 196 6.60 -9.63 -4.08
N PRO A 197 7.68 -9.66 -4.88
CA PRO A 197 8.86 -10.48 -4.56
C PRO A 197 9.57 -10.04 -3.27
N ILE A 198 9.59 -8.74 -2.96
CA ILE A 198 10.18 -8.23 -1.71
C ILE A 198 9.35 -8.69 -0.52
N LYS A 199 8.03 -8.54 -0.58
CA LYS A 199 7.10 -8.99 0.48
C LYS A 199 7.18 -10.49 0.69
N GLN A 200 7.29 -11.30 -0.37
CA GLN A 200 7.50 -12.74 -0.28
C GLN A 200 8.85 -13.08 0.38
N ALA A 201 9.90 -12.33 0.07
CA ALA A 201 11.20 -12.50 0.72
C ALA A 201 11.15 -12.08 2.21
N MET A 202 10.38 -11.04 2.56
CA MET A 202 10.14 -10.64 3.95
C MET A 202 9.38 -11.74 4.72
N ILE A 203 8.35 -12.34 4.11
CA ILE A 203 7.61 -13.46 4.72
C ILE A 203 8.54 -14.64 4.99
N ALA A 204 9.44 -14.95 4.05
CA ALA A 204 10.40 -16.05 4.22
C ALA A 204 11.50 -15.76 5.26
N ALA A 205 11.75 -14.49 5.59
CA ALA A 205 12.78 -14.07 6.53
C ALA A 205 12.25 -13.84 7.97
N ALA A 206 10.96 -14.09 8.24
CA ALA A 206 10.36 -13.86 9.54
C ALA A 206 9.76 -15.13 10.14
N ASP A 207 9.88 -15.27 11.46
CA ASP A 207 9.29 -16.40 12.20
C ASP A 207 7.78 -16.27 12.34
N GLN A 208 7.27 -15.03 12.47
CA GLN A 208 5.84 -14.74 12.57
C GLN A 208 5.43 -13.61 11.62
N VAL A 209 4.28 -13.77 10.97
CA VAL A 209 3.69 -12.81 10.05
C VAL A 209 2.48 -12.15 10.68
N VAL A 210 2.55 -10.84 10.88
CA VAL A 210 1.45 -9.99 11.36
C VAL A 210 0.92 -9.16 10.19
N LEU A 211 -0.28 -9.44 9.72
CA LEU A 211 -0.93 -8.68 8.64
C LEU A 211 -1.62 -7.44 9.21
N LEU A 212 -1.24 -6.26 8.73
CA LEU A 212 -1.86 -4.97 9.05
C LEU A 212 -2.85 -4.57 7.96
N ALA A 213 -4.14 -4.72 8.20
CA ALA A 213 -5.15 -4.48 7.19
C ALA A 213 -6.44 -3.92 7.79
N THR A 214 -6.81 -2.68 7.49
CA THR A 214 -8.13 -2.13 7.86
C THR A 214 -9.26 -2.88 7.11
N GLU A 215 -10.51 -2.75 7.55
CA GLU A 215 -11.68 -3.35 6.91
C GLU A 215 -11.77 -3.05 5.41
N ALA A 216 -11.27 -1.91 4.96
CA ALA A 216 -11.25 -1.53 3.54
C ALA A 216 -10.43 -2.49 2.66
N LYS A 217 -9.67 -3.42 3.27
CA LYS A 217 -8.93 -4.48 2.58
C LYS A 217 -9.72 -5.79 2.46
N PHE A 218 -10.97 -5.86 2.99
CA PHE A 218 -11.82 -7.05 3.02
C PHE A 218 -13.23 -6.81 2.41
N PRO A 219 -13.46 -7.07 1.09
CA PRO A 219 -12.48 -7.55 0.11
C PRO A 219 -11.65 -6.40 -0.44
N GLY A 220 -10.40 -6.66 -0.68
CA GLY A 220 -9.51 -5.77 -1.40
C GLY A 220 -9.23 -6.28 -2.82
N THR A 221 -8.38 -5.55 -3.53
CA THR A 221 -8.00 -5.84 -4.91
C THR A 221 -6.52 -6.15 -5.02
N GLY A 222 -6.15 -7.00 -5.96
CA GLY A 222 -4.75 -7.33 -6.26
C GLY A 222 -4.69 -8.52 -7.22
N ALA A 223 -3.69 -8.51 -8.09
CA ALA A 223 -3.45 -9.60 -9.03
C ALA A 223 -2.33 -10.55 -8.55
N LEU A 224 -1.45 -10.07 -7.67
CA LEU A 224 -0.26 -10.79 -7.23
C LEU A 224 -0.51 -11.39 -5.85
N ARG A 225 -0.40 -12.70 -5.74
CA ARG A 225 -0.54 -13.41 -4.47
C ARG A 225 0.75 -13.29 -3.66
N LEU A 226 0.63 -12.84 -2.42
CA LEU A 226 1.73 -12.81 -1.44
C LEU A 226 1.80 -14.14 -0.66
N CYS A 227 0.70 -14.49 0.00
CA CYS A 227 0.54 -15.70 0.81
C CYS A 227 -0.95 -16.06 0.90
N ALA A 228 -1.29 -17.12 1.63
CA ALA A 228 -2.65 -17.36 2.08
C ALA A 228 -2.86 -16.73 3.47
N LEU A 229 -4.10 -16.39 3.81
CA LEU A 229 -4.44 -15.88 5.15
C LEU A 229 -4.25 -16.95 6.23
N SER A 230 -4.25 -18.23 5.83
CA SER A 230 -3.89 -19.37 6.68
C SER A 230 -2.41 -19.43 7.05
N ASP A 231 -1.55 -18.72 6.33
CA ASP A 231 -0.11 -18.66 6.56
C ASP A 231 0.26 -17.41 7.42
N VAL A 232 -0.75 -16.66 7.88
CA VAL A 232 -0.60 -15.45 8.68
C VAL A 232 -0.88 -15.80 10.15
N ASP A 233 0.09 -15.52 11.02
CA ASP A 233 -0.03 -15.83 12.46
C ASP A 233 -0.98 -14.88 13.18
N THR A 234 -0.99 -13.61 12.79
CA THR A 234 -1.88 -12.61 13.38
C THR A 234 -2.39 -11.63 12.34
N VAL A 235 -3.70 -11.41 12.33
CA VAL A 235 -4.34 -10.32 11.58
C VAL A 235 -4.73 -9.21 12.54
N VAL A 236 -4.18 -8.02 12.37
CA VAL A 236 -4.65 -6.80 13.04
C VAL A 236 -5.50 -6.01 12.08
N THR A 237 -6.79 -5.90 12.38
CA THR A 237 -7.79 -5.26 11.51
C THR A 237 -8.72 -4.35 12.30
N THR A 238 -9.68 -3.72 11.62
CA THR A 238 -10.71 -2.85 12.22
C THR A 238 -12.10 -3.49 12.11
N ASN A 239 -13.07 -2.94 12.86
CA ASN A 239 -14.45 -3.37 12.76
C ASN A 239 -14.97 -3.21 11.32
N GLY A 240 -15.71 -4.20 10.81
CA GLY A 240 -16.25 -4.19 9.43
C GLY A 240 -15.51 -5.11 8.47
N ALA A 241 -14.33 -5.63 8.83
CA ALA A 241 -13.70 -6.70 8.06
C ALA A 241 -14.59 -7.95 8.02
N ASN A 242 -14.67 -8.60 6.86
CA ASN A 242 -15.58 -9.73 6.65
C ASN A 242 -15.25 -10.92 7.58
N PRO A 243 -16.16 -11.33 8.50
CA PRO A 243 -15.87 -12.36 9.50
C PRO A 243 -15.52 -13.71 8.86
N LYS A 244 -16.22 -14.11 7.78
CA LYS A 244 -15.96 -15.39 7.08
C LYS A 244 -14.55 -15.44 6.50
N THR A 245 -14.04 -14.31 6.03
CA THR A 245 -12.65 -14.24 5.53
C THR A 245 -11.66 -14.32 6.70
N LEU A 246 -11.95 -13.66 7.83
CA LEU A 246 -11.12 -13.71 9.03
C LEU A 246 -11.09 -15.11 9.68
N ASP A 247 -12.17 -15.89 9.54
CA ASP A 247 -12.24 -17.27 10.04
C ASP A 247 -11.23 -18.18 9.35
N LEU A 248 -10.78 -17.86 8.14
CA LEU A 248 -9.71 -18.63 7.48
C LEU A 248 -8.39 -18.57 8.25
N CYS A 249 -8.06 -17.42 8.84
CA CYS A 249 -6.90 -17.28 9.73
C CYS A 249 -7.13 -18.04 11.04
N ARG A 250 -8.27 -17.84 11.70
CA ARG A 250 -8.60 -18.50 12.98
C ARG A 250 -8.60 -20.03 12.88
N ASN A 251 -9.19 -20.57 11.80
CA ASN A 251 -9.27 -22.02 11.56
C ASN A 251 -7.91 -22.67 11.28
N ALA A 252 -6.93 -21.87 10.84
CA ALA A 252 -5.55 -22.28 10.67
C ALA A 252 -4.70 -22.14 11.96
N GLY A 253 -5.31 -21.67 13.07
CA GLY A 253 -4.62 -21.46 14.34
C GLY A 253 -4.09 -20.04 14.55
N GLY A 254 -4.29 -19.15 13.58
CA GLY A 254 -3.87 -17.76 13.68
C GLY A 254 -4.80 -16.91 14.55
N GLN A 255 -4.30 -15.78 14.99
CA GLN A 255 -5.02 -14.81 15.82
C GLN A 255 -5.63 -13.69 14.97
N VAL A 256 -6.84 -13.24 15.32
CA VAL A 256 -7.47 -12.04 14.75
C VAL A 256 -7.74 -11.03 15.86
N ILE A 257 -7.14 -9.86 15.71
CA ILE A 257 -7.23 -8.75 16.67
C ILE A 257 -7.98 -7.60 15.99
N ILE A 258 -9.07 -7.16 16.63
CA ILE A 258 -9.83 -5.98 16.21
C ILE A 258 -9.29 -4.77 16.97
N ALA A 259 -8.85 -3.75 16.21
CA ALA A 259 -8.24 -2.52 16.72
C ALA A 259 -9.26 -1.38 16.87
#